data_6f379cb0832e0657b14422f8fd493ce5
#
_entry.id   6f379cb0832e0657b14422f8fd493ce5
#
_cell.length_a   1.000
_cell.length_b   1.000
_cell.length_c   1.000
_cell.angle_alpha   90.00
_cell.angle_beta   90.00
_cell.angle_gamma   90.00
#
_symmetry.space_group_name_H-M   'P 1'
#
loop_
_entity.id
_entity.type
_entity.pdbx_description
1 polymer ?
#
loop_
_entity_poly.entity_id
_entity_poly.type
_entity_poly.pdbx_seq_one_letter_code
_entity_poly.pdbx_strand_id
1 'polypeptide(L)'
;MRNHGFILKGDGWHLSPLYDVNPVPEGDELSLCVNEDDATISLDLALEIAPYCEISTKDATAMAADVLKTVRENWNRLAAECGLSRSAQEYMRPAFSLALE
;
A
#
# COMPACT_ATOMS: atom_id res chain seq x y z
N MET A 1 7.32 -6.12 -10.18
CA MET A 1 7.24 -5.03 -9.18
C MET A 1 7.92 -3.78 -9.71
N ARG A 2 7.40 -2.59 -9.36
CA ARG A 2 7.95 -1.26 -9.70
C ARG A 2 8.05 -0.40 -8.44
N ASN A 3 8.69 0.76 -8.57
CA ASN A 3 8.76 1.78 -7.53
C ASN A 3 9.45 1.28 -6.24
N HIS A 4 10.45 0.44 -6.44
CA HIS A 4 11.35 -0.01 -5.39
C HIS A 4 12.76 -0.10 -5.95
N GLY A 5 13.75 -0.05 -5.08
CA GLY A 5 15.15 -0.16 -5.44
C GLY A 5 15.99 -0.63 -4.27
N PHE A 6 17.28 -0.71 -4.50
CA PHE A 6 18.24 -1.13 -3.50
C PHE A 6 19.38 -0.13 -3.40
N ILE A 7 19.90 0.04 -2.20
CA ILE A 7 21.03 0.93 -1.90
C ILE A 7 22.16 0.07 -1.36
N LEU A 8 23.33 0.22 -1.94
CA LEU A 8 24.54 -0.41 -1.42
C LEU A 8 25.08 0.40 -0.23
N LYS A 9 25.21 -0.26 0.91
CA LYS A 9 25.84 0.26 2.12
C LYS A 9 27.07 -0.57 2.47
N GLY A 10 27.82 -0.19 3.51
CA GLY A 10 29.04 -0.88 3.90
C GLY A 10 28.86 -2.37 4.28
N ASP A 11 27.67 -2.74 4.76
CA ASP A 11 27.28 -4.09 5.16
C ASP A 11 26.50 -4.88 4.08
N GLY A 12 26.30 -4.30 2.90
CA GLY A 12 25.62 -4.95 1.77
C GLY A 12 24.47 -4.15 1.18
N TRP A 13 23.61 -4.84 0.44
CA TRP A 13 22.44 -4.26 -0.21
C TRP A 13 21.26 -4.16 0.73
N HIS A 14 20.64 -2.98 0.76
CA HIS A 14 19.44 -2.69 1.54
C HIS A 14 18.31 -2.22 0.63
N LEU A 15 17.07 -2.50 1.02
CA LEU A 15 15.91 -1.95 0.33
C LEU A 15 15.90 -0.42 0.46
N SER A 16 15.67 0.28 -0.65
CA SER A 16 15.53 1.74 -0.63
C SER A 16 14.24 2.16 0.09
N PRO A 17 14.13 3.43 0.54
CA PRO A 17 12.83 4.00 0.86
C PRO A 17 11.86 3.86 -0.31
N LEU A 18 10.57 3.78 -0.02
CA LEU A 18 9.53 3.79 -1.05
C LEU A 18 9.56 5.11 -1.83
N TYR A 19 9.28 5.05 -3.11
CA TYR A 19 9.15 6.21 -3.98
C TYR A 19 7.99 6.02 -4.96
N ASP A 20 7.45 7.12 -5.46
CA ASP A 20 6.33 7.14 -6.41
C ASP A 20 5.10 6.38 -5.90
N VAL A 21 4.85 6.44 -4.59
CA VAL A 21 3.68 5.84 -3.94
C VAL A 21 2.58 6.88 -3.88
N ASN A 22 1.71 6.88 -4.88
CA ASN A 22 0.65 7.86 -5.02
C ASN A 22 -0.72 7.21 -4.81
N PRO A 23 -1.62 7.82 -4.02
CA PRO A 23 -2.99 7.35 -3.92
C PRO A 23 -3.74 7.65 -5.22
N VAL A 24 -4.49 6.67 -5.72
CA VAL A 24 -5.31 6.78 -6.93
C VAL A 24 -6.76 6.45 -6.57
N PRO A 25 -7.68 7.40 -6.76
CA PRO A 25 -9.08 7.21 -6.36
C PRO A 25 -9.89 6.37 -7.35
N GLU A 26 -9.41 6.20 -8.58
CA GLU A 26 -10.09 5.48 -9.65
C GLU A 26 -9.55 4.05 -9.80
N GLY A 27 -10.46 3.14 -10.16
CA GLY A 27 -10.10 1.76 -10.48
C GLY A 27 -10.00 0.85 -9.27
N ASP A 28 -10.07 -0.43 -9.56
CA ASP A 28 -10.02 -1.54 -8.60
C ASP A 28 -8.87 -2.53 -8.94
N GLU A 29 -8.07 -2.19 -9.93
CA GLU A 29 -6.93 -2.99 -10.37
C GLU A 29 -5.63 -2.17 -10.38
N LEU A 30 -4.54 -2.86 -10.11
CA LEU A 30 -3.19 -2.33 -10.27
C LEU A 30 -2.74 -2.44 -11.73
N SER A 31 -1.76 -1.65 -12.13
CA SER A 31 -1.15 -1.78 -13.47
C SER A 31 -0.25 -3.01 -13.61
N LEU A 32 0.13 -3.64 -12.52
CA LEU A 32 0.89 -4.89 -12.48
C LEU A 32 0.13 -5.92 -11.66
N CYS A 33 0.19 -7.17 -12.08
CA CYS A 33 -0.40 -8.28 -11.33
C CYS A 33 0.27 -8.47 -9.97
N VAL A 34 -0.53 -8.83 -8.99
CA VAL A 34 -0.09 -9.20 -7.64
C VAL A 34 0.45 -10.64 -7.65
N ASN A 35 -0.24 -11.54 -8.34
CA ASN A 35 0.21 -12.91 -8.62
C ASN A 35 0.43 -13.10 -10.13
N GLU A 36 0.32 -14.31 -10.65
CA GLU A 36 0.60 -14.62 -12.06
C GLU A 36 -0.35 -13.93 -13.04
N ASP A 37 -1.60 -13.69 -12.66
CA ASP A 37 -2.66 -13.22 -13.57
C ASP A 37 -3.68 -12.25 -12.95
N ASP A 38 -3.53 -11.88 -11.66
CA ASP A 38 -4.51 -11.04 -10.94
C ASP A 38 -3.87 -9.74 -10.45
N ALA A 39 -4.47 -8.63 -10.88
CA ALA A 39 -4.06 -7.27 -10.52
C ALA A 39 -5.07 -6.57 -9.59
N THR A 40 -6.06 -7.28 -9.07
CA THR A 40 -7.09 -6.72 -8.20
C THR A 40 -6.49 -6.12 -6.92
N ILE A 41 -6.99 -4.96 -6.52
CA ILE A 41 -6.65 -4.34 -5.26
C ILE A 41 -7.44 -5.04 -4.15
N SER A 42 -6.83 -6.06 -3.55
CA SER A 42 -7.45 -6.94 -2.56
C SER A 42 -6.48 -7.30 -1.46
N LEU A 43 -6.94 -7.19 -0.21
CA LEU A 43 -6.17 -7.64 0.94
C LEU A 43 -6.02 -9.17 0.95
N ASP A 44 -7.07 -9.89 0.60
CA ASP A 44 -7.04 -11.36 0.55
C ASP A 44 -5.98 -11.86 -0.44
N LEU A 45 -5.93 -11.24 -1.63
CA LEU A 45 -4.93 -11.55 -2.64
C LEU A 45 -3.50 -11.25 -2.14
N ALA A 46 -3.30 -10.14 -1.45
CA ALA A 46 -2.00 -9.80 -0.87
C ALA A 46 -1.57 -10.82 0.20
N LEU A 47 -2.50 -11.28 1.04
CA LEU A 47 -2.24 -12.31 2.04
C LEU A 47 -1.97 -13.68 1.42
N GLU A 48 -2.64 -14.00 0.31
CA GLU A 48 -2.45 -15.26 -0.43
C GLU A 48 -1.02 -15.39 -0.97
N ILE A 49 -0.41 -14.31 -1.44
CA ILE A 49 0.96 -14.34 -1.97
C ILE A 49 2.05 -14.28 -0.91
N ALA A 50 1.74 -13.93 0.33
CA ALA A 50 2.73 -13.75 1.40
C ALA A 50 3.66 -14.95 1.58
N PRO A 51 3.20 -16.23 1.57
CA PRO A 51 4.09 -17.37 1.67
C PRO A 51 5.13 -17.46 0.55
N TYR A 52 4.79 -17.02 -0.66
CA TYR A 52 5.73 -16.96 -1.78
C TYR A 52 6.83 -15.91 -1.59
N CYS A 53 6.58 -14.94 -0.70
CA CYS A 53 7.55 -13.93 -0.27
C CYS A 53 8.27 -14.32 1.03
N GLU A 54 8.18 -15.59 1.44
CA GLU A 54 8.76 -16.12 2.68
C GLU A 54 8.23 -15.40 3.95
N ILE A 55 6.98 -14.92 3.91
CA ILE A 55 6.30 -14.30 5.04
C ILE A 55 5.18 -15.25 5.51
N SER A 56 5.17 -15.59 6.80
CA SER A 56 4.10 -16.43 7.36
C SER A 56 2.75 -15.70 7.27
N THR A 57 1.67 -16.47 7.16
CA THR A 57 0.30 -15.91 7.15
C THR A 57 0.03 -15.08 8.42
N LYS A 58 0.52 -15.52 9.57
CA LYS A 58 0.39 -14.79 10.84
C LYS A 58 1.09 -13.43 10.78
N ASP A 59 2.33 -13.39 10.31
CA ASP A 59 3.10 -12.15 10.21
C ASP A 59 2.52 -11.23 9.15
N ALA A 60 2.14 -11.76 7.99
CA ALA A 60 1.49 -10.99 6.94
C ALA A 60 0.19 -10.34 7.41
N THR A 61 -0.64 -11.08 8.15
CA THR A 61 -1.88 -10.54 8.73
C THR A 61 -1.60 -9.42 9.72
N ALA A 62 -0.61 -9.59 10.58
CA ALA A 62 -0.22 -8.57 11.55
C ALA A 62 0.31 -7.30 10.86
N MET A 63 1.18 -7.46 9.85
CA MET A 63 1.71 -6.35 9.06
C MET A 63 0.59 -5.61 8.32
N ALA A 64 -0.33 -6.33 7.69
CA ALA A 64 -1.49 -5.75 7.00
C ALA A 64 -2.37 -4.94 7.95
N ALA A 65 -2.67 -5.49 9.13
CA ALA A 65 -3.46 -4.79 10.15
C ALA A 65 -2.79 -3.49 10.61
N ASP A 66 -1.49 -3.49 10.80
CA ASP A 66 -0.72 -2.31 11.21
C ASP A 66 -0.73 -1.23 10.12
N VAL A 67 -0.51 -1.61 8.87
CA VAL A 67 -0.56 -0.68 7.73
C VAL A 67 -1.96 -0.09 7.57
N LEU A 68 -3.00 -0.91 7.58
CA LEU A 68 -4.39 -0.45 7.44
C LEU A 68 -4.77 0.52 8.56
N LYS A 69 -4.39 0.20 9.79
CA LYS A 69 -4.61 1.08 10.96
C LYS A 69 -3.91 2.42 10.77
N THR A 70 -2.64 2.39 10.41
CA THR A 70 -1.83 3.60 10.22
C THR A 70 -2.43 4.51 9.14
N VAL A 71 -2.84 3.94 8.01
CA VAL A 71 -3.50 4.69 6.94
C VAL A 71 -4.82 5.28 7.42
N ARG A 72 -5.68 4.47 8.04
CA ARG A 72 -6.99 4.89 8.55
C ARG A 72 -6.89 6.08 9.50
N GLU A 73 -5.93 6.04 10.41
CA GLU A 73 -5.78 7.06 11.45
C GLU A 73 -5.16 8.36 10.95
N ASN A 74 -4.45 8.34 9.83
CA ASN A 74 -3.61 9.47 9.42
C ASN A 74 -3.98 10.13 8.10
N TRP A 75 -4.61 9.44 7.15
CA TRP A 75 -4.76 9.96 5.79
C TRP A 75 -5.51 11.29 5.73
N ASN A 76 -6.62 11.44 6.47
CA ASN A 76 -7.42 12.67 6.50
C ASN A 76 -6.64 13.86 7.06
N ARG A 77 -5.94 13.62 8.17
CA ARG A 77 -5.12 14.66 8.81
C ARG A 77 -4.01 15.11 7.87
N LEU A 78 -3.29 14.17 7.25
CA LEU A 78 -2.21 14.47 6.32
C LEU A 78 -2.74 15.17 5.06
N ALA A 79 -3.89 14.77 4.53
CA ALA A 79 -4.52 15.44 3.40
C ALA A 79 -4.83 16.92 3.72
N ALA A 80 -5.36 17.19 4.91
CA ALA A 80 -5.63 18.55 5.36
C ALA A 80 -4.34 19.36 5.54
N GLU A 81 -3.31 18.77 6.14
CA GLU A 81 -1.98 19.40 6.30
C GLU A 81 -1.33 19.72 4.95
N CYS A 82 -1.56 18.88 3.93
CA CYS A 82 -1.13 19.13 2.55
C CYS A 82 -1.99 20.16 1.79
N GLY A 83 -3.00 20.74 2.43
CA GLY A 83 -3.82 21.78 1.86
C GLY A 83 -5.01 21.30 1.02
N LEU A 84 -5.37 20.01 1.07
CA LEU A 84 -6.55 19.51 0.36
C LEU A 84 -7.83 20.06 0.99
N SER A 85 -8.71 20.61 0.16
CA SER A 85 -10.05 20.99 0.56
C SER A 85 -10.88 19.77 0.97
N ARG A 86 -11.96 19.99 1.70
CA ARG A 86 -12.88 18.90 2.08
C ARG A 86 -13.41 18.14 0.86
N SER A 87 -13.78 18.85 -0.21
CA SER A 87 -14.25 18.22 -1.45
C SER A 87 -13.14 17.39 -2.12
N ALA A 88 -11.89 17.87 -2.12
CA ALA A 88 -10.76 17.11 -2.63
C ALA A 88 -10.48 15.85 -1.80
N GLN A 89 -10.61 15.94 -0.47
CA GLN A 89 -10.47 14.77 0.41
C GLN A 89 -11.57 13.72 0.13
N GLU A 90 -12.81 14.14 -0.06
CA GLU A 90 -13.91 13.23 -0.43
C GLU A 90 -13.68 12.57 -1.82
N TYR A 91 -13.15 13.32 -2.77
CA TYR A 91 -12.77 12.78 -4.09
C TYR A 91 -11.68 11.71 -3.97
N MET A 92 -10.71 11.90 -3.08
CA MET A 92 -9.60 10.97 -2.87
C MET A 92 -9.94 9.77 -1.97
N ARG A 93 -11.05 9.82 -1.25
CA ARG A 93 -11.44 8.78 -0.28
C ARG A 93 -11.43 7.36 -0.83
N PRO A 94 -11.86 7.07 -2.07
CA PRO A 94 -11.80 5.72 -2.62
C PRO A 94 -10.40 5.11 -2.68
N ALA A 95 -9.35 5.94 -2.81
CA ALA A 95 -7.96 5.45 -2.79
C ALA A 95 -7.57 4.78 -1.47
N PHE A 96 -8.30 5.04 -0.40
CA PHE A 96 -8.03 4.54 0.95
C PHE A 96 -9.10 3.53 1.41
N SER A 97 -9.97 3.07 0.50
CA SER A 97 -11.12 2.22 0.83
C SER A 97 -10.77 0.97 1.64
N LEU A 98 -9.69 0.26 1.28
CA LEU A 98 -9.25 -0.92 2.02
C LEU A 98 -8.96 -0.63 3.50
N ALA A 99 -8.47 0.54 3.81
CA ALA A 99 -8.18 0.92 5.19
C ALA A 99 -9.42 1.40 5.95
N LEU A 100 -10.49 1.74 5.24
CA LEU A 100 -11.73 2.28 5.80
C LEU A 100 -12.83 1.23 6.01
N GLU A 101 -12.63 0.06 5.47
CA GLU A 101 -13.51 -1.11 5.65
C GLU A 101 -13.46 -1.73 7.08
#